data_20a4284bddd52d0865a21818e4086e08
#
_entry.id   20a4284bddd52d0865a21818e4086e08
#
_cell.length_a   1.000
_cell.length_b   1.000
_cell.length_c   1.000
_cell.angle_alpha   90.00
_cell.angle_beta   90.00
_cell.angle_gamma   90.00
#
_symmetry.space_group_name_H-M   'P 1'
#
loop_
_entity.id
_entity.type
_entity.pdbx_description
1 polymer ?
#
loop_
_entity_poly.entity_id
_entity_poly.type
_entity_poly.pdbx_seq_one_letter_code
_entity_poly.pdbx_strand_id
1 'polypeptide(L)'
;MNYKTYKTLKEASKVSVTKEKKETVPELKDSDGNVVQAKEEVDVIYFNKKMWNPETGDAVTDSKTEIDLQALKDDKTSLESDKASLESTIENLTQLITDVEAL
;
A
#
# COMPACT_ATOMS: atom_id res chain seq x y z
N MET A 1 -3.10 3.24 -5.05
CA MET A 1 -3.84 2.18 -4.34
C MET A 1 -5.10 2.76 -3.72
N ASN A 2 -6.18 2.06 -3.80
CA ASN A 2 -7.44 2.48 -3.16
C ASN A 2 -7.57 1.80 -1.80
N TYR A 3 -7.29 2.52 -0.73
CA TYR A 3 -7.34 1.99 0.63
C TYR A 3 -8.76 1.67 1.12
N LYS A 4 -9.77 2.31 0.55
CA LYS A 4 -11.18 2.16 0.99
C LYS A 4 -11.73 0.75 0.81
N THR A 5 -11.19 0.01 -0.15
CA THR A 5 -11.65 -1.33 -0.50
C THR A 5 -10.70 -2.45 -0.06
N TYR A 6 -9.54 -2.10 0.49
CA TYR A 6 -8.51 -3.09 0.81
C TYR A 6 -9.01 -4.19 1.76
N LYS A 7 -9.64 -3.81 2.85
CA LYS A 7 -10.15 -4.77 3.85
C LYS A 7 -11.16 -5.74 3.25
N THR A 8 -12.11 -5.21 2.47
CA THR A 8 -13.14 -6.01 1.80
C THR A 8 -12.52 -6.98 0.79
N LEU A 9 -11.57 -6.52 -0.01
CA LEU A 9 -10.88 -7.35 -1.01
C LEU A 9 -10.01 -8.44 -0.36
N LYS A 10 -9.38 -8.13 0.78
CA LYS A 10 -8.61 -9.10 1.55
C LYS A 10 -9.50 -10.20 2.11
N GLU A 11 -10.64 -9.84 2.68
CA GLU A 11 -11.62 -10.80 3.21
C GLU A 11 -12.19 -11.70 2.12
N ALA A 12 -12.31 -11.19 0.88
CA ALA A 12 -12.72 -11.96 -0.28
C ALA A 12 -11.58 -12.74 -0.95
N SER A 13 -10.37 -12.71 -0.37
CA SER A 13 -9.15 -13.33 -0.91
C SER A 13 -8.77 -12.87 -2.32
N LYS A 14 -9.15 -11.65 -2.69
CA LYS A 14 -8.85 -11.04 -4.00
C LYS A 14 -7.52 -10.28 -4.02
N VAL A 15 -7.01 -9.91 -2.86
CA VAL A 15 -5.73 -9.23 -2.71
C VAL A 15 -4.94 -9.86 -1.56
N SER A 16 -3.64 -9.71 -1.62
CA SER A 16 -2.73 -10.16 -0.56
C SER A 16 -1.47 -9.30 -0.56
N VAL A 17 -0.72 -9.37 0.52
CA VAL A 17 0.61 -8.77 0.60
C VAL A 17 1.63 -9.86 0.85
N THR A 18 2.75 -9.79 0.17
CA THR A 18 3.83 -10.76 0.27
C THR A 18 5.16 -10.05 0.39
N LYS A 19 6.13 -10.74 1.00
CA LYS A 19 7.50 -10.25 1.14
C LYS A 19 8.41 -11.15 0.32
N GLU A 20 9.18 -10.57 -0.57
CA GLU A 20 10.10 -11.29 -1.44
C GLU A 20 11.47 -10.64 -1.41
N LYS A 21 12.49 -11.43 -1.71
CA LYS A 21 13.85 -10.90 -1.87
C LYS A 21 14.04 -10.42 -3.30
N LYS A 22 14.63 -9.23 -3.43
CA LYS A 22 15.01 -8.66 -4.72
C LYS A 22 16.52 -8.46 -4.75
N GLU A 23 17.17 -9.00 -5.75
CA GLU A 23 18.58 -8.80 -5.98
C GLU A 23 18.84 -7.38 -6.49
N THR A 24 19.62 -6.62 -5.73
CA THR A 24 19.99 -5.23 -6.09
C THR A 24 21.38 -5.16 -6.69
N VAL A 25 22.27 -6.06 -6.29
CA VAL A 25 23.64 -6.18 -6.82
C VAL A 25 23.86 -7.63 -7.19
N PRO A 26 24.14 -7.94 -8.48
CA PRO A 26 24.38 -9.32 -8.89
C PRO A 26 25.75 -9.81 -8.40
N GLU A 27 25.83 -11.11 -8.15
CA GLU A 27 27.10 -11.76 -7.89
C GLU A 27 27.95 -11.79 -9.15
N LEU A 28 29.21 -11.37 -9.03
CA LEU A 28 30.18 -11.44 -10.12
C LEU A 28 31.35 -12.32 -9.69
N LYS A 29 31.78 -13.18 -10.62
CA LYS A 29 32.94 -14.07 -10.43
C LYS A 29 33.99 -13.75 -11.47
N ASP A 30 35.26 -13.97 -11.11
CA ASP A 30 36.36 -13.88 -12.05
C ASP A 30 36.49 -15.18 -12.90
N SER A 31 37.46 -15.23 -13.78
CA SER A 31 37.71 -16.40 -14.66
C SER A 31 38.11 -17.65 -13.88
N ASP A 32 38.62 -17.51 -12.66
CA ASP A 32 39.01 -18.61 -11.77
C ASP A 32 37.86 -19.09 -10.87
N GLY A 33 36.68 -18.48 -10.98
CA GLY A 33 35.53 -18.82 -10.18
C GLY A 33 35.47 -18.16 -8.82
N ASN A 34 36.35 -17.20 -8.53
CA ASN A 34 36.35 -16.43 -7.29
C ASN A 34 35.31 -15.31 -7.33
N VAL A 35 34.60 -15.11 -6.24
CA VAL A 35 33.61 -14.02 -6.13
C VAL A 35 34.37 -12.69 -6.00
N VAL A 36 34.20 -11.81 -6.99
CA VAL A 36 34.77 -10.45 -6.98
C VAL A 36 33.76 -9.40 -6.57
N GLN A 37 32.47 -9.73 -6.63
CA GLN A 37 31.39 -8.89 -6.13
C GLN A 37 30.33 -9.80 -5.51
N ALA A 38 30.04 -9.58 -4.24
CA ALA A 38 29.02 -10.35 -3.53
C ALA A 38 27.61 -9.93 -4.00
N LYS A 39 26.73 -10.92 -4.08
CA LYS A 39 25.31 -10.69 -4.31
C LYS A 39 24.71 -9.94 -3.13
N GLU A 40 23.93 -8.90 -3.40
CA GLU A 40 23.16 -8.17 -2.42
C GLU A 40 21.67 -8.33 -2.72
N GLU A 41 20.90 -8.60 -1.68
CA GLU A 41 19.45 -8.73 -1.75
C GLU A 41 18.80 -7.85 -0.70
N VAL A 42 17.62 -7.34 -1.02
CA VAL A 42 16.76 -6.59 -0.08
C VAL A 42 15.39 -7.22 -0.05
N ASP A 43 14.72 -7.11 1.08
CA ASP A 43 13.34 -7.52 1.21
C ASP A 43 12.44 -6.44 0.60
N VAL A 44 11.53 -6.87 -0.28
CA VAL A 44 10.55 -6.01 -0.94
C VAL A 44 9.16 -6.53 -0.64
N ILE A 45 8.25 -5.62 -0.31
CA ILE A 45 6.86 -5.95 -0.04
C ILE A 45 6.05 -5.68 -1.29
N TYR A 46 5.25 -6.67 -1.70
CA TYR A 46 4.37 -6.57 -2.86
C TYR A 46 2.91 -6.65 -2.47
N PHE A 47 2.12 -5.80 -3.09
CA PHE A 47 0.68 -5.90 -3.11
C PHE A 47 0.28 -6.71 -4.34
N ASN A 48 -0.42 -7.82 -4.13
CA ASN A 48 -0.84 -8.73 -5.18
C ASN A 48 -2.36 -8.64 -5.33
N LYS A 49 -2.83 -8.42 -6.54
CA LYS A 49 -4.24 -8.38 -6.87
C LYS A 49 -4.55 -9.47 -7.88
N LYS A 50 -5.54 -10.32 -7.59
CA LYS A 50 -6.01 -11.33 -8.52
C LYS A 50 -6.64 -10.66 -9.74
N MET A 51 -6.24 -11.14 -10.90
CA MET A 51 -6.72 -10.66 -12.18
C MET A 51 -7.37 -11.80 -12.96
N TRP A 52 -8.31 -11.46 -13.79
CA TRP A 52 -8.98 -12.40 -14.68
C TRP A 52 -9.35 -11.71 -15.97
N ASN A 53 -9.55 -12.51 -17.03
CA ASN A 53 -10.01 -12.02 -18.30
C ASN A 53 -11.50 -11.64 -18.18
N PRO A 54 -11.88 -10.38 -18.39
CA PRO A 54 -13.28 -9.96 -18.24
C PRO A 54 -14.22 -10.56 -19.29
N GLU A 55 -13.70 -11.05 -20.44
CA GLU A 55 -14.51 -11.68 -21.48
C GLU A 55 -14.78 -13.15 -21.21
N THR A 56 -13.80 -13.87 -20.66
CA THR A 56 -13.91 -15.33 -20.43
C THR A 56 -14.09 -15.70 -18.97
N GLY A 57 -13.75 -14.80 -18.04
CA GLY A 57 -13.74 -15.08 -16.62
C GLY A 57 -12.56 -15.93 -16.15
N ASP A 58 -11.64 -16.29 -17.05
CA ASP A 58 -10.48 -17.10 -16.73
C ASP A 58 -9.44 -16.32 -15.90
N ALA A 59 -8.82 -16.99 -14.94
CA ALA A 59 -7.75 -16.39 -14.16
C ALA A 59 -6.52 -16.14 -15.04
N VAL A 60 -5.92 -14.95 -14.87
CA VAL A 60 -4.66 -14.56 -15.51
C VAL A 60 -3.62 -14.24 -14.42
N THR A 61 -2.40 -13.93 -14.81
CA THR A 61 -1.33 -13.57 -13.88
C THR A 61 -1.77 -12.43 -12.98
N ASP A 62 -1.54 -12.56 -11.67
CA ASP A 62 -1.86 -11.53 -10.68
C ASP A 62 -1.08 -10.25 -10.97
N SER A 63 -1.73 -9.12 -10.72
CA SER A 63 -1.05 -7.81 -10.68
C SER A 63 -0.19 -7.72 -9.43
N LYS A 64 1.06 -7.31 -9.59
CA LYS A 64 2.03 -7.24 -8.51
C LYS A 64 2.64 -5.84 -8.46
N THR A 65 2.43 -5.15 -7.35
CA THR A 65 2.89 -3.77 -7.15
C THR A 65 3.78 -3.69 -5.92
N GLU A 66 4.95 -3.12 -6.08
CA GLU A 66 5.87 -2.88 -4.96
C GLU A 66 5.30 -1.81 -4.02
N ILE A 67 5.37 -2.08 -2.70
CA ILE A 67 4.87 -1.18 -1.66
C ILE A 67 6.02 -0.65 -0.83
N ASP A 68 6.01 0.66 -0.59
CA ASP A 68 6.85 1.33 0.41
C ASP A 68 6.04 1.48 1.71
N LEU A 69 6.48 0.77 2.76
CA LEU A 69 5.82 0.83 4.06
C LEU A 69 5.83 2.24 4.65
N GLN A 70 6.92 2.99 4.47
CA GLN A 70 7.00 4.36 4.98
C GLN A 70 5.98 5.27 4.30
N ALA A 71 5.80 5.13 2.99
CA ALA A 71 4.78 5.87 2.26
C ALA A 71 3.37 5.57 2.75
N LEU A 72 3.07 4.31 3.09
CA LEU A 72 1.78 3.94 3.69
C LEU A 72 1.58 4.58 5.06
N LYS A 73 2.61 4.60 5.89
CA LYS A 73 2.56 5.25 7.21
C LYS A 73 2.35 6.76 7.09
N ASP A 74 3.01 7.38 6.13
CA ASP A 74 2.88 8.82 5.86
C ASP A 74 1.46 9.16 5.39
N ASP A 75 0.88 8.34 4.51
CA ASP A 75 -0.50 8.50 4.05
C ASP A 75 -1.50 8.37 5.21
N LYS A 76 -1.29 7.41 6.09
CA LYS A 76 -2.12 7.23 7.28
C LYS A 76 -2.05 8.46 8.19
N THR A 77 -0.86 8.97 8.45
CA THR A 77 -0.66 10.17 9.27
C THR A 77 -1.36 11.38 8.68
N SER A 78 -1.25 11.56 7.36
CA SER A 78 -1.93 12.64 6.63
C SER A 78 -3.44 12.55 6.75
N LEU A 79 -4.01 11.35 6.60
CA LEU A 79 -5.45 11.12 6.73
C LEU A 79 -5.93 11.34 8.17
N GLU A 80 -5.16 10.94 9.16
CA GLU A 80 -5.49 11.21 10.58
C GLU A 80 -5.49 12.71 10.89
N SER A 81 -4.55 13.47 10.31
CA SER A 81 -4.52 14.93 10.42
C SER A 81 -5.74 15.56 9.76
N ASP A 82 -6.12 15.11 8.57
CA ASP A 82 -7.31 15.58 7.87
C ASP A 82 -8.57 15.31 8.66
N LYS A 83 -8.67 14.11 9.27
CA LYS A 83 -9.78 13.74 10.14
C LYS A 83 -9.89 14.68 11.34
N ALA A 84 -8.79 14.98 12.02
CA ALA A 84 -8.78 15.89 13.15
C ALA A 84 -9.22 17.30 12.75
N SER A 85 -8.77 17.78 11.58
CA SER A 85 -9.18 19.05 11.02
C SER A 85 -10.68 19.12 10.73
N LEU A 86 -11.22 18.05 10.13
CA LEU A 86 -12.65 17.95 9.85
C LEU A 86 -13.48 17.87 11.13
N GLU A 87 -13.05 17.13 12.14
CA GLU A 87 -13.72 17.07 13.44
C GLU A 87 -13.77 18.44 14.12
N SER A 88 -12.67 19.20 14.06
CA SER A 88 -12.63 20.57 14.59
C SER A 88 -13.59 21.51 13.84
N THR A 89 -13.67 21.37 12.52
CA THR A 89 -14.60 22.15 11.69
C THR A 89 -16.04 21.84 12.04
N ILE A 90 -16.37 20.56 12.24
CA ILE A 90 -17.71 20.12 12.64
C ILE A 90 -18.07 20.68 14.02
N GLU A 91 -17.15 20.65 14.97
CA GLU A 91 -17.34 21.19 16.32
C GLU A 91 -17.64 22.69 16.28
N ASN A 92 -16.88 23.45 15.50
CA ASN A 92 -17.09 24.88 15.34
C ASN A 92 -18.44 25.19 14.67
N LEU A 93 -18.80 24.41 13.64
CA LEU A 93 -20.10 24.55 12.98
C LEU A 93 -21.25 24.22 13.92
N THR A 94 -21.12 23.19 14.73
CA THR A 94 -22.11 22.81 15.74
C THR A 94 -22.34 23.95 16.74
N GLN A 95 -21.27 24.60 17.19
CA GLN A 95 -21.38 25.75 18.08
C GLN A 95 -22.09 26.93 17.41
N LEU A 96 -21.76 27.21 16.16
CA LEU A 96 -22.43 28.26 15.40
C LEU A 96 -23.93 28.01 15.24
N ILE A 97 -24.31 26.77 14.93
CA ILE A 97 -25.71 26.38 14.81
C ILE A 97 -26.45 26.58 16.14
N THR A 98 -25.85 26.16 17.24
CA THR A 98 -26.40 26.33 18.59
C THR A 98 -26.63 27.80 18.90
N ASP A 99 -25.65 28.65 18.59
CA ASP A 99 -25.73 30.10 18.83
C ASP A 99 -26.84 30.77 17.99
N VAL A 100 -26.99 30.33 16.74
CA VAL A 100 -28.05 30.82 15.84
C VAL A 100 -29.43 30.39 16.31
N GLU A 101 -29.58 29.13 16.73
CA GLU A 101 -30.86 28.61 17.24
C GLU A 101 -31.29 29.27 18.55
N ALA A 102 -30.35 29.80 19.28
CA ALA A 102 -30.62 30.52 20.53
C ALA A 102 -31.10 31.96 20.36
N LEU A 103 -31.11 32.48 19.14
CA LEU A 103 -31.54 33.86 18.82
C LEU A 103 -33.06 34.05 18.89
#